data_f423f60eebfbd3033e79e358770ac00c
#
_entry.id   f423f60eebfbd3033e79e358770ac00c
#
_cell.length_a   1.000
_cell.length_b   1.000
_cell.length_c   1.000
_cell.angle_alpha   90.00
_cell.angle_beta   90.00
_cell.angle_gamma   90.00
#
_symmetry.space_group_name_H-M   'P 1'
#
loop_
_entity.id
_entity.type
_entity.pdbx_description
1 polymer ?
#
loop_
_entity_poly.entity_id
_entity_poly.type
_entity_poly.pdbx_seq_one_letter_code
_entity_poly.pdbx_strand_id
1 'polypeptide(L)'
;MGSGGGYAQGMESAHRPIAYRWLGRLGYDEAHAEQRRLVDDRVGGSGVDTFLALEHEPVLTLGKNATLAHLHLSEAEYAARGIAVRRVERGGEVTYHGPGHLVAYPIVNLRAAGISLRQHICALEDALIAACAHYGVQAGRRSGAPGCWVGERKIGAVGVRVESGVAWHGLALNVGRDLEAFSLINPCGHAGVVSTSIALERDWAAVAAGDRAAVGADAPPVDEVAEVAARAYTAAIGAYLDGATISGMSVSA
;
A
#
# COMPACT_ATOMS: atom_id res chain seq x y z
N MET A 1 15.09 55.14 -24.15
CA MET A 1 15.97 54.23 -23.39
C MET A 1 15.19 53.85 -22.14
N GLY A 2 14.63 52.68 -22.08
CA GLY A 2 13.87 52.15 -20.97
C GLY A 2 14.03 50.65 -20.95
N SER A 3 14.91 50.17 -20.06
CA SER A 3 15.23 48.78 -19.84
C SER A 3 14.11 48.10 -19.06
N GLY A 4 13.38 47.24 -19.70
CA GLY A 4 12.43 46.32 -19.06
C GLY A 4 13.18 45.16 -18.43
N GLY A 5 13.30 45.18 -17.11
CA GLY A 5 13.75 44.03 -16.35
C GLY A 5 12.60 43.05 -16.13
N GLY A 6 12.57 41.98 -16.88
CA GLY A 6 11.67 40.87 -16.66
C GLY A 6 12.15 40.04 -15.45
N TYR A 7 11.41 40.07 -14.37
CA TYR A 7 11.58 39.15 -13.26
C TYR A 7 11.06 37.78 -13.69
N ALA A 8 11.96 36.91 -14.12
CA ALA A 8 11.71 35.49 -14.13
C ALA A 8 11.73 35.03 -12.66
N GLN A 9 10.56 35.03 -12.01
CA GLN A 9 10.39 34.29 -10.77
C GLN A 9 10.47 32.82 -11.14
N GLY A 10 11.61 32.20 -10.79
CA GLY A 10 11.76 30.76 -10.77
C GLY A 10 10.70 30.20 -9.85
N MET A 11 9.71 29.50 -10.41
CA MET A 11 8.86 28.62 -9.65
C MET A 11 9.75 27.46 -9.20
N GLU A 12 10.41 27.61 -8.05
CA GLU A 12 10.85 26.45 -7.29
C GLU A 12 9.61 25.61 -7.02
N SER A 13 9.54 24.44 -7.61
CA SER A 13 8.57 23.41 -7.31
C SER A 13 8.71 23.08 -5.82
N ALA A 14 7.88 23.71 -5.01
CA ALA A 14 7.88 23.48 -3.58
C ALA A 14 7.29 22.08 -3.34
N HIS A 15 8.14 21.06 -3.43
CA HIS A 15 7.85 19.71 -2.98
C HIS A 15 7.38 19.80 -1.53
N ARG A 16 6.08 19.65 -1.29
CA ARG A 16 5.57 19.53 0.07
C ARG A 16 6.06 18.20 0.62
N PRO A 17 6.86 18.20 1.71
CA PRO A 17 7.38 16.97 2.25
C PRO A 17 6.24 16.07 2.72
N ILE A 18 6.31 14.79 2.38
CA ILE A 18 5.44 13.76 2.95
C ILE A 18 6.14 13.25 4.21
N ALA A 19 5.53 13.47 5.37
CA ALA A 19 6.07 12.98 6.64
C ALA A 19 5.97 11.46 6.70
N TYR A 20 7.04 10.78 7.09
CA TYR A 20 7.03 9.34 7.36
C TYR A 20 6.83 9.08 8.85
N ARG A 21 5.95 8.13 9.21
CA ARG A 21 5.72 7.68 10.58
C ARG A 21 5.54 6.17 10.62
N TRP A 22 6.40 5.49 11.37
CA TRP A 22 6.22 4.10 11.75
C TRP A 22 5.51 4.01 13.10
N LEU A 23 4.41 3.27 13.16
CA LEU A 23 3.56 3.16 14.36
C LEU A 23 3.77 1.84 15.12
N GLY A 24 4.68 0.97 14.65
CA GLY A 24 4.82 -0.37 15.23
C GLY A 24 3.61 -1.25 14.92
N ARG A 25 3.25 -2.15 15.85
CA ARG A 25 2.09 -3.01 15.73
C ARG A 25 0.92 -2.45 16.53
N LEU A 26 -0.22 -2.26 15.86
CA LEU A 26 -1.41 -1.64 16.43
C LEU A 26 -2.69 -2.40 16.06
N GLY A 27 -3.71 -2.32 16.92
CA GLY A 27 -5.07 -2.69 16.59
C GLY A 27 -5.64 -1.84 15.45
N TYR A 28 -6.58 -2.41 14.68
CA TYR A 28 -7.16 -1.70 13.54
C TYR A 28 -7.87 -0.41 13.95
N ASP A 29 -8.67 -0.45 15.01
CA ASP A 29 -9.49 0.68 15.43
C ASP A 29 -8.63 1.88 15.87
N GLU A 30 -7.49 1.63 16.53
CA GLU A 30 -6.53 2.65 16.93
C GLU A 30 -5.85 3.30 15.70
N ALA A 31 -5.38 2.49 14.77
CA ALA A 31 -4.78 2.99 13.53
C ALA A 31 -5.80 3.74 12.65
N HIS A 32 -7.06 3.29 12.63
CA HIS A 32 -8.14 3.97 11.92
C HIS A 32 -8.45 5.35 12.54
N ALA A 33 -8.47 5.45 13.87
CA ALA A 33 -8.66 6.72 14.57
C ALA A 33 -7.55 7.73 14.21
N GLU A 34 -6.29 7.29 14.14
CA GLU A 34 -5.18 8.15 13.73
C GLU A 34 -5.28 8.58 12.25
N GLN A 35 -5.69 7.67 11.36
CA GLN A 35 -5.99 8.05 9.97
C GLN A 35 -7.06 9.13 9.91
N ARG A 36 -8.19 8.96 10.63
CA ARG A 36 -9.28 9.94 10.65
C ARG A 36 -8.81 11.30 11.13
N ARG A 37 -8.05 11.34 12.23
CA ARG A 37 -7.48 12.60 12.75
C ARG A 37 -6.64 13.31 11.69
N LEU A 38 -5.75 12.60 10.99
CA LEU A 38 -4.91 13.18 9.93
C LEU A 38 -5.73 13.62 8.72
N VAL A 39 -6.78 12.88 8.35
CA VAL A 39 -7.71 13.27 7.28
C VAL A 39 -8.41 14.57 7.65
N ASP A 40 -8.94 14.68 8.87
CA ASP A 40 -9.64 15.87 9.36
C ASP A 40 -8.72 17.09 9.36
N ASP A 41 -7.46 16.95 9.84
CA ASP A 41 -6.44 17.98 9.77
C ASP A 41 -6.19 18.43 8.30
N ARG A 42 -6.05 17.48 7.37
CA ARG A 42 -5.79 17.79 5.96
C ARG A 42 -6.99 18.40 5.24
N VAL A 43 -8.21 17.99 5.57
CA VAL A 43 -9.46 18.58 5.07
C VAL A 43 -9.62 20.00 5.61
N GLY A 44 -9.30 20.23 6.87
CA GLY A 44 -9.30 21.54 7.53
C GLY A 44 -8.18 22.48 7.07
N GLY A 45 -7.27 22.01 6.19
CA GLY A 45 -6.17 22.82 5.65
C GLY A 45 -4.94 22.91 6.57
N SER A 46 -4.92 22.17 7.66
CA SER A 46 -3.80 22.05 8.60
C SER A 46 -3.01 20.74 8.39
N GLY A 47 -1.95 20.55 9.15
CA GLY A 47 -1.11 19.36 9.09
C GLY A 47 -0.31 19.24 7.79
N VAL A 48 0.35 18.11 7.63
CA VAL A 48 1.17 17.76 6.46
C VAL A 48 0.71 16.44 5.87
N ASP A 49 0.96 16.21 4.59
CA ASP A 49 0.77 14.90 3.97
C ASP A 49 1.65 13.89 4.69
N THR A 50 1.09 12.73 5.03
CA THR A 50 1.75 11.77 5.91
C THR A 50 1.65 10.37 5.35
N PHE A 51 2.76 9.65 5.32
CA PHE A 51 2.84 8.22 5.04
C PHE A 51 2.91 7.49 6.39
N LEU A 52 1.76 7.00 6.89
CA LEU A 52 1.71 6.14 8.05
C LEU A 52 2.04 4.71 7.63
N ALA A 53 2.92 4.04 8.38
CA ALA A 53 3.25 2.64 8.17
C ALA A 53 3.17 1.87 9.49
N LEU A 54 2.72 0.63 9.43
CA LEU A 54 2.52 -0.21 10.62
C LEU A 54 2.35 -1.68 10.26
N GLU A 55 2.34 -2.53 11.26
CA GLU A 55 1.71 -3.84 11.26
C GLU A 55 0.39 -3.78 12.03
N HIS A 56 -0.60 -4.56 11.62
CA HIS A 56 -1.81 -4.74 12.44
C HIS A 56 -1.73 -5.98 13.32
N GLU A 57 -2.44 -5.95 14.45
CA GLU A 57 -2.94 -7.17 15.05
C GLU A 57 -3.88 -7.88 14.04
N PRO A 58 -4.03 -9.22 14.14
CA PRO A 58 -4.79 -9.98 13.15
C PRO A 58 -6.19 -9.43 12.89
N VAL A 59 -6.47 -8.99 11.65
CA VAL A 59 -7.74 -8.39 11.28
C VAL A 59 -8.10 -8.68 9.81
N LEU A 60 -9.36 -8.97 9.57
CA LEU A 60 -9.99 -8.94 8.25
C LEU A 60 -10.66 -7.59 8.04
N THR A 61 -10.33 -6.89 6.96
CA THR A 61 -11.01 -5.67 6.57
C THR A 61 -11.90 -5.92 5.36
N LEU A 62 -13.20 -5.61 5.49
CA LEU A 62 -14.19 -5.73 4.44
C LEU A 62 -14.39 -4.34 3.82
N GLY A 63 -13.86 -4.14 2.61
CA GLY A 63 -14.05 -2.92 1.84
C GLY A 63 -15.46 -2.78 1.30
N LYS A 64 -15.72 -1.72 0.54
CA LYS A 64 -17.08 -1.38 0.06
C LYS A 64 -17.73 -2.45 -0.79
N ASN A 65 -16.96 -3.25 -1.51
CA ASN A 65 -17.47 -4.27 -2.41
C ASN A 65 -17.54 -5.66 -1.72
N ALA A 66 -17.02 -5.78 -0.49
CA ALA A 66 -16.99 -7.05 0.21
C ALA A 66 -18.37 -7.52 0.64
N THR A 67 -18.67 -8.77 0.38
CA THR A 67 -19.83 -9.48 0.89
C THR A 67 -19.43 -10.53 1.91
N LEU A 68 -20.34 -10.94 2.78
CA LEU A 68 -20.09 -12.02 3.75
C LEU A 68 -19.81 -13.37 3.07
N ALA A 69 -20.24 -13.55 1.82
CA ALA A 69 -19.94 -14.74 1.03
C ALA A 69 -18.44 -14.92 0.72
N HIS A 70 -17.63 -13.87 0.91
CA HIS A 70 -16.18 -13.95 0.77
C HIS A 70 -15.46 -14.42 2.05
N LEU A 71 -16.20 -14.64 3.15
CA LEU A 71 -15.70 -15.18 4.41
C LEU A 71 -16.05 -16.66 4.49
N HIS A 72 -15.06 -17.51 4.77
CA HIS A 72 -15.26 -18.95 4.90
C HIS A 72 -15.73 -19.37 6.28
N LEU A 73 -15.63 -18.49 7.28
CA LEU A 73 -15.99 -18.71 8.67
C LEU A 73 -16.97 -17.62 9.14
N SER A 74 -17.68 -17.90 10.21
CA SER A 74 -18.48 -16.89 10.93
C SER A 74 -17.58 -15.91 11.71
N GLU A 75 -18.08 -14.74 12.05
CA GLU A 75 -17.33 -13.76 12.87
C GLU A 75 -16.90 -14.35 14.23
N ALA A 76 -17.73 -15.21 14.84
CA ALA A 76 -17.39 -15.89 16.09
C ALA A 76 -16.21 -16.85 15.93
N GLU A 77 -16.12 -17.56 14.80
CA GLU A 77 -15.01 -18.46 14.50
C GLU A 77 -13.71 -17.70 14.20
N TYR A 78 -13.78 -16.55 13.54
CA TYR A 78 -12.62 -15.65 13.40
C TYR A 78 -12.17 -15.11 14.76
N ALA A 79 -13.09 -14.64 15.60
CA ALA A 79 -12.78 -14.15 16.93
C ALA A 79 -12.12 -15.24 17.81
N ALA A 80 -12.56 -16.49 17.72
CA ALA A 80 -11.95 -17.62 18.41
C ALA A 80 -10.50 -17.91 17.96
N ARG A 81 -10.10 -17.44 16.77
CA ARG A 81 -8.73 -17.47 16.23
C ARG A 81 -7.93 -16.20 16.51
N GLY A 82 -8.50 -15.26 17.26
CA GLY A 82 -7.88 -13.96 17.52
C GLY A 82 -7.90 -13.02 16.33
N ILE A 83 -8.73 -13.26 15.31
CA ILE A 83 -8.84 -12.43 14.11
C ILE A 83 -10.07 -11.53 14.24
N ALA A 84 -9.85 -10.22 14.29
CA ALA A 84 -10.95 -9.25 14.26
C ALA A 84 -11.54 -9.12 12.85
N VAL A 85 -12.84 -8.77 12.75
CA VAL A 85 -13.50 -8.47 11.47
C VAL A 85 -13.99 -7.02 11.52
N ARG A 86 -13.64 -6.22 10.50
CA ARG A 86 -14.02 -4.80 10.43
C ARG A 86 -14.55 -4.44 9.04
N ARG A 87 -15.72 -3.79 8.98
CA ARG A 87 -16.20 -3.11 7.77
C ARG A 87 -15.57 -1.76 7.68
N VAL A 88 -15.06 -1.42 6.48
CA VAL A 88 -14.22 -0.24 6.28
C VAL A 88 -14.59 0.49 5.00
N GLU A 89 -14.19 1.76 4.89
CA GLU A 89 -14.61 2.66 3.82
C GLU A 89 -13.75 2.58 2.55
N ARG A 90 -12.61 1.86 2.57
CA ARG A 90 -11.76 1.70 1.40
C ARG A 90 -12.47 1.01 0.25
N GLY A 91 -12.00 1.25 -0.96
CA GLY A 91 -12.37 0.45 -2.12
C GLY A 91 -11.91 -1.01 -2.00
N GLY A 92 -12.46 -1.86 -2.84
CA GLY A 92 -12.10 -3.27 -2.94
C GLY A 92 -12.90 -4.18 -2.00
N GLU A 93 -12.48 -5.44 -1.96
CA GLU A 93 -13.12 -6.58 -1.32
C GLU A 93 -12.53 -6.84 0.08
N VAL A 94 -12.59 -8.11 0.52
CA VAL A 94 -11.97 -8.56 1.78
C VAL A 94 -10.47 -8.71 1.62
N THR A 95 -9.72 -8.36 2.67
CA THR A 95 -8.30 -8.70 2.82
C THR A 95 -7.96 -8.96 4.27
N TYR A 96 -6.83 -9.60 4.51
CA TYR A 96 -6.27 -9.86 5.82
C TYR A 96 -5.06 -8.97 6.06
N HIS A 97 -4.90 -8.52 7.31
CA HIS A 97 -3.69 -7.89 7.82
C HIS A 97 -3.32 -8.54 9.15
N GLY A 98 -2.02 -8.69 9.38
CA GLY A 98 -1.50 -9.29 10.61
C GLY A 98 0.02 -9.14 10.72
N PRO A 99 0.64 -9.75 11.72
CA PRO A 99 2.09 -9.76 11.88
C PRO A 99 2.80 -10.27 10.61
N GLY A 100 3.92 -9.61 10.25
CA GLY A 100 4.64 -9.92 9.02
C GLY A 100 4.02 -9.32 7.75
N HIS A 101 3.01 -8.46 7.88
CA HIS A 101 2.40 -7.73 6.77
C HIS A 101 2.58 -6.24 6.97
N LEU A 102 3.29 -5.58 6.04
CA LEU A 102 3.32 -4.14 5.99
C LEU A 102 1.94 -3.62 5.60
N VAL A 103 1.41 -2.68 6.36
CA VAL A 103 0.29 -1.83 5.96
C VAL A 103 0.75 -0.39 5.94
N ALA A 104 0.41 0.35 4.89
CA ALA A 104 0.71 1.77 4.84
C ALA A 104 -0.49 2.58 4.38
N TYR A 105 -0.69 3.71 5.06
CA TYR A 105 -1.76 4.66 4.86
C TYR A 105 -1.19 6.04 4.50
N PRO A 106 -0.95 6.33 3.22
CA PRO A 106 -0.62 7.68 2.79
C PRO A 106 -1.86 8.57 2.85
N ILE A 107 -1.87 9.51 3.78
CA ILE A 107 -2.89 10.56 3.92
C ILE A 107 -2.39 11.78 3.15
N VAL A 108 -2.94 12.01 1.96
CA VAL A 108 -2.44 13.01 1.01
C VAL A 108 -3.58 13.85 0.45
N ASN A 109 -3.45 15.16 0.52
CA ASN A 109 -4.39 16.06 -0.12
C ASN A 109 -4.10 16.14 -1.63
N LEU A 110 -4.76 15.26 -2.40
CA LEU A 110 -4.59 15.13 -3.85
C LEU A 110 -4.89 16.44 -4.58
N ARG A 111 -5.94 17.16 -4.13
CA ARG A 111 -6.32 18.45 -4.73
C ARG A 111 -5.22 19.49 -4.54
N ALA A 112 -4.67 19.61 -3.34
CA ALA A 112 -3.59 20.54 -3.05
C ALA A 112 -2.28 20.15 -3.73
N ALA A 113 -2.04 18.85 -3.93
CA ALA A 113 -0.90 18.33 -4.65
C ALA A 113 -1.06 18.39 -6.18
N GLY A 114 -2.27 18.63 -6.71
CA GLY A 114 -2.49 18.67 -8.16
C GLY A 114 -2.37 17.30 -8.84
N ILE A 115 -2.54 16.21 -8.10
CA ILE A 115 -2.46 14.83 -8.61
C ILE A 115 -3.84 14.17 -8.65
N SER A 116 -4.06 13.33 -9.65
CA SER A 116 -5.28 12.54 -9.77
C SER A 116 -5.27 11.31 -8.86
N LEU A 117 -6.46 10.78 -8.55
CA LEU A 117 -6.58 9.49 -7.85
C LEU A 117 -5.83 8.36 -8.57
N ARG A 118 -5.83 8.37 -9.91
CA ARG A 118 -5.09 7.38 -10.71
C ARG A 118 -3.59 7.45 -10.46
N GLN A 119 -2.99 8.66 -10.49
CA GLN A 119 -1.58 8.85 -10.20
C GLN A 119 -1.24 8.42 -8.77
N HIS A 120 -2.11 8.71 -7.81
CA HIS A 120 -1.95 8.23 -6.43
C HIS A 120 -1.94 6.70 -6.35
N ILE A 121 -2.89 6.01 -7.01
CA ILE A 121 -2.92 4.54 -7.05
C ILE A 121 -1.65 3.99 -7.71
N CYS A 122 -1.20 4.59 -8.82
CA CYS A 122 0.03 4.19 -9.48
C CYS A 122 1.25 4.36 -8.56
N ALA A 123 1.33 5.45 -7.79
CA ALA A 123 2.42 5.66 -6.82
C ALA A 123 2.40 4.61 -5.70
N LEU A 124 1.22 4.16 -5.25
CA LEU A 124 1.09 3.05 -4.29
C LEU A 124 1.62 1.73 -4.87
N GLU A 125 1.28 1.45 -6.14
CA GLU A 125 1.79 0.26 -6.82
C GLU A 125 3.30 0.35 -7.07
N ASP A 126 3.84 1.53 -7.43
CA ASP A 126 5.28 1.75 -7.57
C ASP A 126 6.02 1.52 -6.24
N ALA A 127 5.44 1.95 -5.12
CA ALA A 127 5.98 1.70 -3.80
C ALA A 127 6.06 0.19 -3.48
N LEU A 128 5.00 -0.56 -3.80
CA LEU A 128 4.97 -2.02 -3.63
C LEU A 128 6.03 -2.72 -4.50
N ILE A 129 6.11 -2.34 -5.78
CA ILE A 129 7.05 -2.92 -6.75
C ILE A 129 8.50 -2.61 -6.32
N ALA A 130 8.78 -1.37 -5.92
CA ALA A 130 10.11 -0.97 -5.48
C ALA A 130 10.53 -1.69 -4.19
N ALA A 131 9.61 -1.85 -3.23
CA ALA A 131 9.87 -2.61 -2.02
C ALA A 131 10.18 -4.09 -2.35
N CYS A 132 9.40 -4.73 -3.22
CA CYS A 132 9.70 -6.09 -3.69
C CYS A 132 11.07 -6.19 -4.37
N ALA A 133 11.38 -5.27 -5.29
CA ALA A 133 12.64 -5.25 -6.04
C ALA A 133 13.85 -5.06 -5.14
N HIS A 134 13.74 -4.24 -4.08
CA HIS A 134 14.81 -4.03 -3.10
C HIS A 134 15.26 -5.34 -2.43
N TYR A 135 14.32 -6.26 -2.22
CA TYR A 135 14.59 -7.58 -1.64
C TYR A 135 14.73 -8.70 -2.67
N GLY A 136 14.97 -8.35 -3.95
CA GLY A 136 15.26 -9.31 -5.02
C GLY A 136 14.02 -10.00 -5.61
N VAL A 137 12.80 -9.52 -5.31
CA VAL A 137 11.55 -10.08 -5.83
C VAL A 137 11.07 -9.25 -7.02
N GLN A 138 10.99 -9.88 -8.21
CA GLN A 138 10.46 -9.24 -9.42
C GLN A 138 8.94 -9.27 -9.43
N ALA A 139 8.35 -8.17 -8.99
CA ALA A 139 6.91 -7.99 -8.97
C ALA A 139 6.47 -6.90 -9.96
N GLY A 140 5.20 -6.89 -10.32
CA GLY A 140 4.66 -5.93 -11.28
C GLY A 140 3.16 -5.71 -11.13
N ARG A 141 2.62 -4.88 -12.03
CA ARG A 141 1.18 -4.63 -12.17
C ARG A 141 0.53 -5.72 -13.00
N ARG A 142 -0.76 -5.94 -12.75
CA ARG A 142 -1.61 -6.79 -13.57
C ARG A 142 -2.80 -5.98 -14.08
N SER A 143 -3.04 -6.03 -15.40
CA SER A 143 -4.18 -5.31 -16.00
C SER A 143 -5.50 -5.76 -15.40
N GLY A 144 -6.37 -4.82 -15.04
CA GLY A 144 -7.68 -5.10 -14.45
C GLY A 144 -7.67 -5.61 -13.01
N ALA A 145 -6.50 -5.75 -12.38
CA ALA A 145 -6.37 -6.29 -11.02
C ALA A 145 -5.40 -5.42 -10.17
N PRO A 146 -5.85 -4.29 -9.62
CA PRO A 146 -5.00 -3.37 -8.86
C PRO A 146 -4.24 -4.06 -7.72
N GLY A 147 -2.98 -3.64 -7.53
CA GLY A 147 -2.07 -4.20 -6.55
C GLY A 147 -0.75 -4.63 -7.16
N CYS A 148 -0.02 -5.50 -6.47
CA CYS A 148 1.31 -5.97 -6.87
C CYS A 148 1.32 -7.50 -6.99
N TRP A 149 1.94 -8.01 -8.05
CA TRP A 149 1.86 -9.41 -8.44
C TRP A 149 3.23 -9.97 -8.83
N VAL A 150 3.45 -11.24 -8.49
CA VAL A 150 4.57 -12.04 -8.98
C VAL A 150 3.98 -13.17 -9.86
N GLY A 151 4.00 -13.00 -11.17
CA GLY A 151 3.24 -13.84 -12.08
C GLY A 151 1.74 -13.80 -11.75
N GLU A 152 1.16 -14.97 -11.43
CA GLU A 152 -0.25 -15.11 -11.06
C GLU A 152 -0.52 -14.95 -9.55
N ARG A 153 0.52 -14.78 -8.73
CA ARG A 153 0.42 -14.70 -7.27
C ARG A 153 0.37 -13.25 -6.80
N LYS A 154 -0.56 -12.92 -5.92
CA LYS A 154 -0.71 -11.57 -5.37
C LYS A 154 0.20 -11.40 -4.15
N ILE A 155 1.12 -10.42 -4.21
CA ILE A 155 2.03 -10.10 -3.12
C ILE A 155 1.61 -8.84 -2.35
N GLY A 156 0.93 -7.91 -3.02
CA GLY A 156 0.47 -6.67 -2.41
C GLY A 156 -0.90 -6.23 -2.91
N ALA A 157 -1.62 -5.52 -2.07
CA ALA A 157 -2.95 -5.00 -2.32
C ALA A 157 -2.99 -3.48 -2.22
N VAL A 158 -3.88 -2.86 -2.99
CA VAL A 158 -4.17 -1.42 -2.92
C VAL A 158 -5.68 -1.23 -2.70
N GLY A 159 -6.02 -0.39 -1.75
CA GLY A 159 -7.41 -0.04 -1.49
C GLY A 159 -7.48 1.34 -0.83
N VAL A 160 -8.06 2.32 -1.52
CA VAL A 160 -8.08 3.71 -1.10
C VAL A 160 -9.49 4.25 -0.97
N ARG A 161 -9.63 5.35 -0.24
CA ARG A 161 -10.79 6.24 -0.22
C ARG A 161 -10.32 7.67 -0.42
N VAL A 162 -11.16 8.49 -1.04
CA VAL A 162 -10.96 9.94 -1.12
C VAL A 162 -12.14 10.63 -0.46
N GLU A 163 -11.85 11.58 0.41
CA GLU A 163 -12.83 12.41 1.12
C GLU A 163 -12.38 13.87 1.06
N SER A 164 -13.23 14.73 0.52
CA SER A 164 -12.93 16.17 0.34
C SER A 164 -11.59 16.47 -0.35
N GLY A 165 -11.15 15.57 -1.24
CA GLY A 165 -9.88 15.69 -1.97
C GLY A 165 -8.67 15.09 -1.24
N VAL A 166 -8.84 14.56 -0.03
CA VAL A 166 -7.79 13.86 0.73
C VAL A 166 -7.94 12.35 0.53
N ALA A 167 -6.88 11.70 0.05
CA ALA A 167 -6.78 10.24 -0.03
C ALA A 167 -6.35 9.67 1.32
N TRP A 168 -6.85 8.49 1.66
CA TRP A 168 -6.51 7.73 2.87
C TRP A 168 -6.77 6.23 2.67
N HIS A 169 -6.50 5.39 3.69
CA HIS A 169 -6.14 3.99 3.47
C HIS A 169 -4.92 3.91 2.54
N GLY A 170 -4.71 2.85 1.77
CA GLY A 170 -3.53 2.81 0.92
C GLY A 170 -3.15 1.43 0.43
N LEU A 171 -2.05 0.87 0.94
CA LEU A 171 -1.46 -0.38 0.48
C LEU A 171 -1.23 -1.38 1.62
N ALA A 172 -1.12 -2.65 1.22
CA ALA A 172 -0.60 -3.72 2.07
C ALA A 172 0.37 -4.58 1.27
N LEU A 173 1.47 -5.03 1.89
CA LEU A 173 2.49 -5.91 1.32
C LEU A 173 2.73 -7.10 2.24
N ASN A 174 2.63 -8.30 1.70
CA ASN A 174 2.98 -9.50 2.43
C ASN A 174 4.51 -9.65 2.49
N VAL A 175 5.09 -9.61 3.68
CA VAL A 175 6.54 -9.67 3.90
C VAL A 175 6.95 -11.03 4.45
N GLY A 176 6.31 -11.46 5.52
CA GLY A 176 6.56 -12.73 6.21
C GLY A 176 6.00 -13.96 5.49
N ARG A 177 6.20 -15.14 6.11
CA ARG A 177 5.79 -16.42 5.54
C ARG A 177 4.36 -16.83 5.89
N ASP A 178 3.80 -16.27 6.97
CA ASP A 178 2.47 -16.66 7.44
C ASP A 178 1.40 -16.00 6.59
N LEU A 179 0.80 -16.79 5.73
CA LEU A 179 -0.31 -16.42 4.84
C LEU A 179 -1.54 -17.30 5.08
N GLU A 180 -1.57 -18.08 6.19
CA GLU A 180 -2.65 -19.04 6.46
C GLU A 180 -4.03 -18.37 6.46
N ALA A 181 -4.13 -17.18 7.02
CA ALA A 181 -5.39 -16.44 7.10
C ALA A 181 -6.01 -16.09 5.74
N PHE A 182 -5.22 -16.03 4.65
CA PHE A 182 -5.75 -15.84 3.29
C PHE A 182 -6.53 -17.07 2.80
N SER A 183 -6.26 -18.27 3.33
CA SER A 183 -7.03 -19.48 3.00
C SER A 183 -8.44 -19.45 3.60
N LEU A 184 -8.69 -18.58 4.56
CA LEU A 184 -9.97 -18.43 5.25
C LEU A 184 -10.91 -17.41 4.59
N ILE A 185 -10.48 -16.81 3.46
CA ILE A 185 -11.25 -15.80 2.73
C ILE A 185 -11.13 -16.04 1.22
N ASN A 186 -12.03 -15.42 0.43
CA ASN A 186 -11.86 -15.25 -1.00
C ASN A 186 -11.32 -13.84 -1.27
N PRO A 187 -9.98 -13.65 -1.34
CA PRO A 187 -9.41 -12.33 -1.52
C PRO A 187 -9.82 -11.75 -2.88
N CYS A 188 -10.19 -10.47 -2.91
CA CYS A 188 -10.62 -9.78 -4.13
C CYS A 188 -11.90 -10.32 -4.78
N GLY A 189 -12.74 -11.08 -4.05
CA GLY A 189 -13.97 -11.67 -4.61
C GLY A 189 -13.74 -12.75 -5.67
N HIS A 190 -12.49 -13.11 -5.95
CA HIS A 190 -12.13 -14.13 -6.93
C HIS A 190 -11.62 -15.40 -6.22
N ALA A 191 -12.34 -16.50 -6.40
CA ALA A 191 -11.85 -17.80 -5.98
C ALA A 191 -10.57 -18.16 -6.78
N GLY A 192 -9.53 -18.62 -6.07
CA GLY A 192 -8.31 -19.12 -6.70
C GLY A 192 -7.16 -18.11 -6.82
N VAL A 193 -7.29 -16.88 -6.30
CA VAL A 193 -6.14 -15.98 -6.17
C VAL A 193 -5.19 -16.52 -5.11
N VAL A 194 -3.99 -16.89 -5.52
CA VAL A 194 -2.93 -17.35 -4.62
C VAL A 194 -2.19 -16.14 -4.07
N SER A 195 -2.10 -16.04 -2.75
CA SER A 195 -1.26 -15.04 -2.07
C SER A 195 0.18 -15.53 -1.96
N THR A 196 1.13 -14.59 -2.07
CA THR A 196 2.55 -14.83 -1.83
C THR A 196 3.14 -13.71 -0.98
N SER A 197 4.43 -13.80 -0.62
CA SER A 197 5.15 -12.81 0.17
C SER A 197 6.60 -12.66 -0.27
N ILE A 198 7.27 -11.60 0.19
CA ILE A 198 8.70 -11.41 -0.07
C ILE A 198 9.50 -12.64 0.39
N ALA A 199 9.24 -13.14 1.58
CA ALA A 199 9.97 -14.29 2.13
C ALA A 199 9.77 -15.57 1.29
N LEU A 200 8.53 -15.87 0.87
CA LEU A 200 8.23 -17.04 0.06
C LEU A 200 8.82 -16.96 -1.35
N GLU A 201 8.77 -15.78 -1.99
CA GLU A 201 9.36 -15.60 -3.32
C GLU A 201 10.89 -15.73 -3.29
N ARG A 202 11.54 -15.28 -2.22
CA ARG A 202 12.97 -15.48 -2.00
C ARG A 202 13.32 -16.96 -1.81
N ASP A 203 12.51 -17.70 -1.04
CA ASP A 203 12.70 -19.14 -0.88
C ASP A 203 12.59 -19.88 -2.22
N TRP A 204 11.58 -19.56 -3.04
CA TRP A 204 11.43 -20.17 -4.36
C TRP A 204 12.57 -19.81 -5.32
N ALA A 205 13.06 -18.58 -5.29
CA ALA A 205 14.23 -18.17 -6.06
C ALA A 205 15.48 -18.94 -5.63
N ALA A 206 15.69 -19.12 -4.33
CA ALA A 206 16.81 -19.90 -3.79
C ALA A 206 16.74 -21.37 -4.21
N VAL A 207 15.56 -21.98 -4.14
CA VAL A 207 15.34 -23.36 -4.64
C VAL A 207 15.67 -23.47 -6.13
N ALA A 208 15.19 -22.53 -6.94
CA ALA A 208 15.45 -22.53 -8.38
C ALA A 208 16.94 -22.34 -8.71
N ALA A 209 17.67 -21.60 -7.90
CA ALA A 209 19.13 -21.40 -8.02
C ALA A 209 19.95 -22.57 -7.46
N GLY A 210 19.32 -23.56 -6.81
CA GLY A 210 20.02 -24.66 -6.13
C GLY A 210 20.65 -24.28 -4.79
N ASP A 211 20.40 -23.09 -4.29
CA ASP A 211 20.92 -22.58 -3.01
C ASP A 211 20.00 -22.97 -1.85
N ARG A 212 20.14 -24.22 -1.39
CA ARG A 212 19.33 -24.73 -0.26
C ARG A 212 19.64 -24.04 1.06
N ALA A 213 20.82 -23.42 1.20
CA ALA A 213 21.18 -22.74 2.46
C ALA A 213 20.43 -21.40 2.62
N ALA A 214 20.01 -20.80 1.52
CA ALA A 214 19.21 -19.56 1.53
C ALA A 214 17.72 -19.80 1.75
N VAL A 215 17.24 -21.04 1.64
CA VAL A 215 15.83 -21.39 1.90
C VAL A 215 15.53 -21.27 3.40
N GLY A 216 14.46 -20.57 3.74
CA GLY A 216 14.06 -20.36 5.13
C GLY A 216 14.80 -19.22 5.83
N ALA A 217 15.61 -18.44 5.10
CA ALA A 217 16.22 -17.22 5.66
C ALA A 217 15.16 -16.25 6.20
N ASP A 218 15.49 -15.52 7.24
CA ASP A 218 14.55 -14.61 7.89
C ASP A 218 13.90 -13.63 6.89
N ALA A 219 12.63 -13.37 7.10
CA ALA A 219 11.95 -12.29 6.39
C ALA A 219 12.60 -10.95 6.77
N PRO A 220 12.66 -9.97 5.84
CA PRO A 220 13.14 -8.66 6.22
C PRO A 220 12.24 -8.03 7.29
N PRO A 221 12.79 -7.18 8.18
CA PRO A 221 11.98 -6.42 9.14
C PRO A 221 10.95 -5.56 8.41
N VAL A 222 9.71 -5.56 8.91
CA VAL A 222 8.59 -4.87 8.22
C VAL A 222 8.78 -3.36 8.22
N ASP A 223 9.39 -2.79 9.24
CA ASP A 223 9.74 -1.36 9.35
C ASP A 223 10.77 -0.93 8.29
N GLU A 224 11.78 -1.76 8.02
CA GLU A 224 12.75 -1.51 6.94
C GLU A 224 12.05 -1.54 5.56
N VAL A 225 11.16 -2.51 5.33
CA VAL A 225 10.34 -2.59 4.11
C VAL A 225 9.45 -1.35 3.97
N ALA A 226 8.90 -0.86 5.09
CA ALA A 226 8.06 0.33 5.13
C ALA A 226 8.83 1.59 4.72
N GLU A 227 10.08 1.74 5.16
CA GLU A 227 10.92 2.86 4.75
C GLU A 227 11.22 2.85 3.25
N VAL A 228 11.52 1.69 2.68
CA VAL A 228 11.74 1.55 1.22
C VAL A 228 10.46 1.95 0.47
N ALA A 229 9.30 1.45 0.90
CA ALA A 229 8.03 1.79 0.29
C ALA A 229 7.70 3.29 0.40
N ALA A 230 7.96 3.92 1.56
CA ALA A 230 7.72 5.35 1.77
C ALA A 230 8.60 6.22 0.86
N ARG A 231 9.89 5.89 0.73
CA ARG A 231 10.80 6.60 -0.18
C ARG A 231 10.36 6.48 -1.64
N ALA A 232 9.99 5.27 -2.07
CA ALA A 232 9.53 5.03 -3.44
C ALA A 232 8.20 5.75 -3.73
N TYR A 233 7.24 5.73 -2.80
CA TYR A 233 5.99 6.47 -2.90
C TYR A 233 6.23 7.98 -3.04
N THR A 234 7.07 8.54 -2.17
CA THR A 234 7.39 9.97 -2.18
C THR A 234 8.07 10.38 -3.48
N ALA A 235 8.98 9.57 -4.00
CA ALA A 235 9.65 9.82 -5.28
C ALA A 235 8.64 9.78 -6.45
N ALA A 236 7.71 8.82 -6.47
CA ALA A 236 6.68 8.71 -7.49
C ALA A 236 5.73 9.93 -7.48
N ILE A 237 5.30 10.39 -6.30
CA ILE A 237 4.49 11.61 -6.15
C ILE A 237 5.28 12.83 -6.65
N GLY A 238 6.54 12.96 -6.28
CA GLY A 238 7.43 14.03 -6.75
C GLY A 238 7.53 14.08 -8.28
N ALA A 239 7.74 12.95 -8.93
CA ALA A 239 7.82 12.86 -10.38
C ALA A 239 6.54 13.34 -11.09
N TYR A 240 5.36 13.08 -10.52
CA TYR A 240 4.09 13.60 -11.06
C TYR A 240 3.98 15.12 -10.92
N LEU A 241 4.48 15.69 -9.81
CA LEU A 241 4.46 17.13 -9.57
C LEU A 241 5.41 17.88 -10.53
N ASP A 242 6.53 17.27 -10.88
CA ASP A 242 7.50 17.84 -11.82
C ASP A 242 7.09 17.68 -13.30
N GLY A 243 5.90 17.12 -13.58
CA GLY A 243 5.42 16.87 -14.93
C GLY A 243 6.16 15.72 -15.64
N ALA A 244 6.97 14.95 -14.93
CA ALA A 244 7.64 13.78 -15.49
C ALA A 244 6.60 12.69 -15.78
N THR A 245 6.45 12.32 -17.05
CA THR A 245 5.71 11.13 -17.43
C THR A 245 6.60 9.94 -17.10
N ILE A 246 6.24 9.14 -16.09
CA ILE A 246 6.97 7.89 -15.81
C ILE A 246 6.77 6.98 -17.03
N SER A 247 7.85 6.86 -17.83
CA SER A 247 7.89 6.02 -19.03
C SER A 247 7.68 4.55 -18.65
N GLY A 248 6.59 3.96 -19.13
CA GLY A 248 6.25 2.55 -18.87
C GLY A 248 4.76 2.28 -18.61
N MET A 249 3.92 3.32 -18.58
CA MET A 249 2.47 3.15 -18.44
C MET A 249 1.79 3.15 -19.80
N SER A 250 1.79 1.99 -20.47
CA SER A 250 0.84 1.73 -21.54
C SER A 250 -0.56 1.63 -20.93
N VAL A 251 -1.37 2.65 -21.19
CA VAL A 251 -2.77 2.70 -20.79
C VAL A 251 -3.57 2.32 -22.02
N SER A 252 -3.98 1.07 -22.11
CA SER A 252 -5.13 0.74 -22.95
C SER A 252 -6.40 1.25 -22.26
N ALA A 253 -7.14 2.07 -23.00
CA ALA A 253 -8.43 2.63 -22.64
C ALA A 253 -9.48 1.55 -22.36
#